data_5e27be83b09542870e9127863cc38a02
#
_entry.id   5e27be83b09542870e9127863cc38a02
#
_cell.length_a   1.000
_cell.length_b   1.000
_cell.length_c   1.000
_cell.angle_alpha   90.00
_cell.angle_beta   90.00
_cell.angle_gamma   90.00
#
_symmetry.space_group_name_H-M   'P 1'
#
loop_
_entity.id
_entity.type
_entity.pdbx_description
1 polymer ?
#
loop_
_entity_poly.entity_id
_entity_poly.type
_entity_poly.pdbx_seq_one_letter_code
_entity_poly.pdbx_strand_id
1 'polypeptide(L)'
;MSVQTSAAVAKPVINIRLFMIRIITAVSLFAVLGKANVWLDTATNSILALGYRALLLLLPLTLLVLGRRSLSVTLTCAAAGLVLLAVTSNQGVVMFAAALFAYGIAIAGYLIKSEAAQTKEGAAYNRVAMNMGSLLAGLILLSPLLTPTMFFLGAAAFVLLCLPIAAGATFTTQPVVASPVTHDGSGWRNKLPWVIAGIIMGIKLFGVFSILPQAILLKTGELPAWYGLMLILNSAVVVFAQVPVMKLIERTGRFKVVAVIGIIVGGFAVLSSPAAFRVDTLVGALIWVALLSIAECAFSYLDYFSVKQNNMFVKEVALGVGAGLTVLIMRVVPAPYNALVLAAIGAGGILAWYWLNRKSNASLQD
;
A
#
# COMPACT_ATOMS: atom_id res chain seq x y z
N MET A 1 -5.97 -34.96 39.07
CA MET A 1 -4.76 -34.18 38.67
C MET A 1 -4.77 -34.09 37.16
N SER A 2 -5.30 -32.99 36.61
CA SER A 2 -5.31 -32.73 35.19
C SER A 2 -4.06 -31.90 34.86
N VAL A 3 -3.14 -32.49 34.11
CA VAL A 3 -1.96 -31.82 33.58
C VAL A 3 -2.43 -30.87 32.46
N GLN A 4 -2.56 -29.58 32.78
CA GLN A 4 -2.67 -28.54 31.78
C GLN A 4 -1.32 -28.45 31.07
N THR A 5 -1.23 -29.08 29.89
CA THR A 5 -0.14 -28.82 28.94
C THR A 5 -0.28 -27.39 28.46
N SER A 6 0.56 -26.51 29.03
CA SER A 6 0.80 -25.15 28.51
C SER A 6 1.18 -25.27 27.05
N ALA A 7 0.26 -24.93 26.15
CA ALA A 7 0.56 -24.76 24.74
C ALA A 7 1.58 -23.63 24.64
N ALA A 8 2.82 -23.96 24.32
CA ALA A 8 3.87 -23.01 24.03
C ALA A 8 3.36 -22.12 22.88
N VAL A 9 3.12 -20.84 23.18
CA VAL A 9 2.78 -19.84 22.17
C VAL A 9 3.94 -19.80 21.18
N ALA A 10 3.74 -20.45 20.03
CA ALA A 10 4.72 -20.43 18.95
C ALA A 10 5.01 -18.97 18.60
N LYS A 11 6.27 -18.55 18.78
CA LYS A 11 6.72 -17.21 18.34
C LYS A 11 6.34 -17.05 16.87
N PRO A 12 5.68 -15.95 16.48
CA PRO A 12 5.32 -15.72 15.10
C PRO A 12 6.61 -15.73 14.27
N VAL A 13 6.77 -16.78 13.48
CA VAL A 13 7.90 -16.89 12.56
C VAL A 13 7.59 -15.98 11.38
N ILE A 14 8.32 -14.87 11.26
CA ILE A 14 8.26 -14.02 10.07
C ILE A 14 8.66 -14.89 8.89
N ASN A 15 7.77 -15.02 7.91
CA ASN A 15 8.11 -15.70 6.68
C ASN A 15 9.12 -14.85 5.88
N ILE A 16 10.40 -15.10 6.12
CA ILE A 16 11.51 -14.34 5.51
C ILE A 16 11.45 -14.37 3.98
N ARG A 17 10.95 -15.46 3.37
CA ARG A 17 10.80 -15.59 1.93
C ARG A 17 9.79 -14.57 1.40
N LEU A 18 8.62 -14.48 2.01
CA LEU A 18 7.60 -13.49 1.62
C LEU A 18 8.06 -12.06 1.87
N PHE A 19 8.81 -11.83 2.95
CA PHE A 19 9.41 -10.54 3.24
C PHE A 19 10.39 -10.10 2.14
N MET A 20 11.28 -10.99 1.71
CA MET A 20 12.24 -10.72 0.62
C MET A 20 11.54 -10.47 -0.72
N ILE A 21 10.56 -11.33 -1.09
CA ILE A 21 9.77 -11.13 -2.31
C ILE A 21 9.05 -9.76 -2.25
N ARG A 22 8.54 -9.37 -1.07
CA ARG A 22 7.86 -8.09 -0.90
C ARG A 22 8.78 -6.91 -1.13
N ILE A 23 10.01 -6.93 -0.61
CA ILE A 23 11.01 -5.89 -0.87
C ILE A 23 11.28 -5.79 -2.36
N ILE A 24 11.61 -6.90 -3.03
CA ILE A 24 11.99 -6.91 -4.44
C ILE A 24 10.84 -6.43 -5.33
N THR A 25 9.62 -6.91 -5.10
CA THR A 25 8.44 -6.46 -5.86
C THR A 25 8.12 -4.98 -5.62
N ALA A 26 8.36 -4.48 -4.41
CA ALA A 26 8.19 -3.07 -4.10
C ALA A 26 9.28 -2.20 -4.75
N VAL A 27 10.55 -2.63 -4.76
CA VAL A 27 11.62 -1.96 -5.53
C VAL A 27 11.21 -1.81 -6.98
N SER A 28 10.80 -2.90 -7.64
CA SER A 28 10.40 -2.88 -9.05
C SER A 28 9.20 -1.97 -9.29
N LEU A 29 8.18 -2.04 -8.43
CA LEU A 29 6.98 -1.21 -8.54
C LEU A 29 7.32 0.28 -8.45
N PHE A 30 7.97 0.69 -7.36
CA PHE A 30 8.22 2.12 -7.10
C PHE A 30 9.27 2.71 -8.04
N ALA A 31 10.26 1.92 -8.45
CA ALA A 31 11.23 2.35 -9.44
C ALA A 31 10.56 2.57 -10.82
N VAL A 32 9.71 1.64 -11.26
CA VAL A 32 8.97 1.78 -12.53
C VAL A 32 8.02 2.98 -12.47
N LEU A 33 7.23 3.13 -11.42
CA LEU A 33 6.34 4.27 -11.25
C LEU A 33 7.09 5.60 -11.21
N GLY A 34 8.27 5.64 -10.60
CA GLY A 34 9.12 6.84 -10.52
C GLY A 34 9.67 7.30 -11.87
N LYS A 35 9.92 6.38 -12.82
CA LYS A 35 10.41 6.71 -14.19
C LYS A 35 9.32 6.73 -15.24
N ALA A 36 8.14 6.19 -14.96
CA ALA A 36 7.06 6.10 -15.92
C ALA A 36 6.67 7.44 -16.53
N ASN A 37 6.62 8.51 -15.73
CA ASN A 37 6.32 9.86 -16.21
C ASN A 37 7.37 10.44 -17.17
N VAL A 38 8.60 9.91 -17.16
CA VAL A 38 9.71 10.41 -17.98
C VAL A 38 9.85 9.62 -19.28
N TRP A 39 9.61 8.31 -19.22
CA TRP A 39 9.92 7.39 -20.31
C TRP A 39 8.71 6.83 -21.03
N LEU A 40 7.52 6.93 -20.44
CA LEU A 40 6.28 6.40 -20.98
C LEU A 40 5.29 7.54 -21.22
N ASP A 41 4.40 7.34 -22.16
CA ASP A 41 3.32 8.27 -22.44
C ASP A 41 2.27 8.28 -21.32
N THR A 42 1.43 9.33 -21.34
CA THR A 42 0.41 9.55 -20.28
C THR A 42 -0.58 8.39 -20.18
N ALA A 43 -0.97 7.73 -21.29
CA ALA A 43 -1.91 6.63 -21.27
C ALA A 43 -1.29 5.41 -20.58
N THR A 44 -0.07 5.04 -20.97
CA THR A 44 0.70 3.93 -20.38
C THR A 44 0.98 4.18 -18.88
N ASN A 45 1.35 5.39 -18.53
CA ASN A 45 1.56 5.76 -17.12
C ASN A 45 0.27 5.66 -16.31
N SER A 46 -0.87 6.04 -16.87
CA SER A 46 -2.17 5.87 -16.22
C SER A 46 -2.53 4.39 -16.02
N ILE A 47 -2.20 3.52 -16.97
CA ILE A 47 -2.36 2.06 -16.81
C ILE A 47 -1.51 1.54 -15.66
N LEU A 48 -0.27 1.98 -15.51
CA LEU A 48 0.59 1.60 -14.39
C LEU A 48 0.02 2.08 -13.05
N ALA A 49 -0.34 3.35 -12.95
CA ALA A 49 -0.74 3.97 -11.70
C ALA A 49 -2.14 3.53 -11.24
N LEU A 50 -3.13 3.55 -12.14
CA LEU A 50 -4.52 3.22 -11.84
C LEU A 50 -4.81 1.74 -12.08
N GLY A 51 -4.26 1.16 -13.15
CA GLY A 51 -4.42 -0.24 -13.53
C GLY A 51 -3.90 -1.19 -12.47
N TYR A 52 -2.81 -0.85 -11.77
CA TYR A 52 -2.29 -1.63 -10.65
C TYR A 52 -3.38 -1.99 -9.63
N ARG A 53 -4.31 -1.09 -9.32
CA ARG A 53 -5.41 -1.36 -8.40
C ARG A 53 -6.63 -1.97 -9.07
N ALA A 54 -6.96 -1.53 -10.28
CA ALA A 54 -8.09 -2.07 -11.04
C ALA A 54 -7.88 -3.55 -11.41
N LEU A 55 -6.67 -3.93 -11.81
CA LEU A 55 -6.33 -5.31 -12.17
C LEU A 55 -6.36 -6.28 -10.99
N LEU A 56 -6.38 -5.79 -9.76
CA LEU A 56 -6.64 -6.62 -8.58
C LEU A 56 -8.03 -7.27 -8.62
N LEU A 57 -8.99 -6.71 -9.35
CA LEU A 57 -10.30 -7.33 -9.57
C LEU A 57 -10.21 -8.70 -10.27
N LEU A 58 -9.13 -8.98 -10.98
CA LEU A 58 -8.87 -10.27 -11.60
C LEU A 58 -8.40 -11.34 -10.61
N LEU A 59 -8.13 -10.99 -9.35
CA LEU A 59 -7.65 -11.92 -8.32
C LEU A 59 -8.51 -13.20 -8.20
N PRO A 60 -9.86 -13.13 -8.11
CA PRO A 60 -10.68 -14.34 -7.97
C PRO A 60 -10.49 -15.30 -9.15
N LEU A 61 -10.46 -14.77 -10.38
CA LEU A 61 -10.23 -15.55 -11.60
C LEU A 61 -8.81 -16.15 -11.60
N THR A 62 -7.82 -15.36 -11.22
CA THR A 62 -6.43 -15.82 -11.12
C THR A 62 -6.29 -17.00 -10.16
N LEU A 63 -6.91 -16.91 -8.99
CA LEU A 63 -6.87 -17.97 -7.99
C LEU A 63 -7.63 -19.21 -8.43
N LEU A 64 -8.76 -19.03 -9.10
CA LEU A 64 -9.55 -20.13 -9.67
C LEU A 64 -8.74 -20.93 -10.70
N VAL A 65 -8.04 -20.23 -11.60
CA VAL A 65 -7.31 -20.86 -12.72
C VAL A 65 -5.94 -21.39 -12.29
N LEU A 66 -5.19 -20.63 -11.50
CA LEU A 66 -3.78 -20.89 -11.19
C LEU A 66 -3.56 -21.56 -9.81
N GLY A 67 -4.52 -21.45 -8.92
CA GLY A 67 -4.44 -22.02 -7.57
C GLY A 67 -3.13 -21.68 -6.86
N ARG A 68 -2.39 -22.70 -6.44
CA ARG A 68 -1.11 -22.55 -5.71
C ARG A 68 0.02 -21.92 -6.55
N ARG A 69 -0.09 -21.92 -7.90
CA ARG A 69 0.91 -21.34 -8.78
C ARG A 69 0.72 -19.84 -9.00
N SER A 70 -0.33 -19.25 -8.43
CA SER A 70 -0.70 -17.83 -8.66
C SER A 70 0.47 -16.89 -8.39
N LEU A 71 1.23 -17.07 -7.30
CA LEU A 71 2.37 -16.18 -7.00
C LEU A 71 3.46 -16.27 -8.07
N SER A 72 3.90 -17.47 -8.43
CA SER A 72 4.98 -17.63 -9.42
C SER A 72 4.56 -17.15 -10.81
N VAL A 73 3.33 -17.47 -11.24
CA VAL A 73 2.81 -17.04 -12.55
C VAL A 73 2.66 -15.52 -12.60
N THR A 74 2.13 -14.88 -11.57
CA THR A 74 1.98 -13.42 -11.55
C THR A 74 3.33 -12.69 -11.50
N LEU A 75 4.34 -13.23 -10.81
CA LEU A 75 5.70 -12.71 -10.87
C LEU A 75 6.31 -12.87 -12.28
N THR A 76 6.06 -14.01 -12.95
CA THR A 76 6.49 -14.20 -14.35
C THR A 76 5.80 -13.20 -15.29
N CYS A 77 4.49 -12.96 -15.11
CA CYS A 77 3.78 -11.94 -15.88
C CYS A 77 4.39 -10.54 -15.66
N ALA A 78 4.72 -10.19 -14.41
CA ALA A 78 5.35 -8.92 -14.11
C ALA A 78 6.72 -8.78 -14.80
N ALA A 79 7.55 -9.81 -14.74
CA ALA A 79 8.85 -9.82 -15.41
C ALA A 79 8.71 -9.74 -16.93
N ALA A 80 7.80 -10.51 -17.52
CA ALA A 80 7.51 -10.46 -18.95
C ALA A 80 7.05 -9.06 -19.41
N GLY A 81 6.17 -8.42 -18.65
CA GLY A 81 5.77 -7.02 -18.89
C GLY A 81 6.97 -6.08 -18.93
N LEU A 82 7.89 -6.20 -17.96
CA LEU A 82 9.10 -5.37 -17.92
C LEU A 82 10.04 -5.64 -19.11
N VAL A 83 10.23 -6.91 -19.50
CA VAL A 83 11.03 -7.25 -20.68
C VAL A 83 10.40 -6.64 -21.95
N LEU A 84 9.09 -6.75 -22.12
CA LEU A 84 8.39 -6.13 -23.25
C LEU A 84 8.56 -4.60 -23.26
N LEU A 85 8.45 -3.94 -22.10
CA LEU A 85 8.72 -2.48 -21.99
C LEU A 85 10.16 -2.10 -22.40
N ALA A 86 11.11 -3.01 -22.19
CA ALA A 86 12.52 -2.78 -22.52
C ALA A 86 12.83 -2.89 -24.02
N VAL A 87 12.09 -3.75 -24.74
CA VAL A 87 12.46 -4.15 -26.11
C VAL A 87 11.51 -3.64 -27.21
N THR A 88 10.39 -3.02 -26.84
CA THR A 88 9.40 -2.57 -27.82
C THR A 88 9.16 -1.08 -27.77
N SER A 89 8.91 -0.48 -28.95
CA SER A 89 8.43 0.90 -29.11
C SER A 89 7.00 0.95 -29.67
N ASN A 90 6.40 -0.20 -29.98
CA ASN A 90 5.02 -0.23 -30.46
C ASN A 90 4.06 0.12 -29.32
N GLN A 91 3.30 1.20 -29.47
CA GLN A 91 2.44 1.77 -28.43
C GLN A 91 1.43 0.74 -27.84
N GLY A 92 0.79 -0.06 -28.69
CA GLY A 92 -0.15 -1.08 -28.22
C GLY A 92 0.52 -2.17 -27.38
N VAL A 93 1.72 -2.58 -27.76
CA VAL A 93 2.52 -3.56 -27.02
C VAL A 93 3.04 -2.94 -25.71
N VAL A 94 3.43 -1.68 -25.70
CA VAL A 94 3.86 -0.95 -24.49
C VAL A 94 2.71 -0.87 -23.49
N MET A 95 1.50 -0.52 -23.92
CA MET A 95 0.32 -0.47 -23.06
C MET A 95 -0.02 -1.86 -22.50
N PHE A 96 0.01 -2.91 -23.33
CA PHE A 96 -0.19 -4.29 -22.88
C PHE A 96 0.88 -4.73 -21.89
N ALA A 97 2.16 -4.40 -22.14
CA ALA A 97 3.28 -4.71 -21.26
C ALA A 97 3.12 -4.03 -19.88
N ALA A 98 2.70 -2.76 -19.87
CA ALA A 98 2.39 -2.03 -18.65
C ALA A 98 1.24 -2.68 -17.86
N ALA A 99 0.17 -3.09 -18.55
CA ALA A 99 -0.94 -3.81 -17.92
C ALA A 99 -0.51 -5.17 -17.35
N LEU A 100 0.33 -5.91 -18.09
CA LEU A 100 0.84 -7.21 -17.66
C LEU A 100 1.74 -7.08 -16.42
N PHE A 101 2.61 -6.08 -16.39
CA PHE A 101 3.41 -5.75 -15.20
C PHE A 101 2.52 -5.35 -14.01
N ALA A 102 1.59 -4.42 -14.23
CA ALA A 102 0.67 -3.94 -13.19
C ALA A 102 -0.17 -5.08 -12.61
N TYR A 103 -0.72 -5.97 -13.46
CA TYR A 103 -1.43 -7.18 -13.04
C TYR A 103 -0.56 -8.08 -12.18
N GLY A 104 0.64 -8.42 -12.65
CA GLY A 104 1.53 -9.32 -11.94
C GLY A 104 1.90 -8.81 -10.56
N ILE A 105 2.28 -7.54 -10.44
CA ILE A 105 2.64 -6.90 -9.16
C ILE A 105 1.43 -6.71 -8.25
N ALA A 106 0.24 -6.40 -8.79
CA ALA A 106 -0.97 -6.24 -7.99
C ALA A 106 -1.36 -7.54 -7.28
N ILE A 107 -1.44 -8.63 -8.04
CA ILE A 107 -1.83 -9.94 -7.50
C ILE A 107 -0.75 -10.49 -6.56
N ALA A 108 0.52 -10.49 -6.96
CA ALA A 108 1.62 -10.94 -6.11
C ALA A 108 1.66 -10.13 -4.80
N GLY A 109 1.53 -8.80 -4.89
CA GLY A 109 1.50 -7.92 -3.73
C GLY A 109 0.33 -8.19 -2.79
N TYR A 110 -0.85 -8.50 -3.32
CA TYR A 110 -2.01 -8.89 -2.53
C TYR A 110 -1.78 -10.23 -1.81
N LEU A 111 -1.31 -11.26 -2.53
CA LEU A 111 -1.07 -12.59 -1.96
C LEU A 111 -0.08 -12.52 -0.79
N ILE A 112 1.03 -11.82 -0.97
CA ILE A 112 2.03 -11.64 0.09
C ILE A 112 1.45 -10.87 1.27
N LYS A 113 0.73 -9.78 1.00
CA LYS A 113 0.13 -8.94 2.04
C LYS A 113 -0.94 -9.68 2.83
N SER A 114 -1.80 -10.47 2.17
CA SER A 114 -2.86 -11.22 2.82
C SER A 114 -2.31 -12.31 3.73
N GLU A 115 -1.24 -12.99 3.32
CA GLU A 115 -0.56 -13.98 4.16
C GLU A 115 0.16 -13.32 5.34
N ALA A 116 0.92 -12.26 5.10
CA ALA A 116 1.61 -11.54 6.16
C ALA A 116 0.65 -10.97 7.22
N ALA A 117 -0.48 -10.42 6.79
CA ALA A 117 -1.46 -9.81 7.68
C ALA A 117 -2.31 -10.79 8.51
N GLN A 118 -2.01 -12.10 8.46
CA GLN A 118 -2.60 -13.08 9.40
C GLN A 118 -2.17 -12.80 10.85
N THR A 119 -1.03 -12.16 11.05
CA THR A 119 -0.55 -11.70 12.36
C THR A 119 -0.33 -10.19 12.34
N LYS A 120 -0.39 -9.55 13.51
CA LYS A 120 -0.13 -8.10 13.66
C LYS A 120 1.30 -7.77 13.25
N GLU A 121 2.25 -8.57 13.73
CA GLU A 121 3.67 -8.45 13.42
C GLU A 121 3.92 -8.62 11.93
N GLY A 122 3.30 -9.63 11.30
CA GLY A 122 3.39 -9.86 9.87
C GLY A 122 2.84 -8.68 9.05
N ALA A 123 1.71 -8.09 9.44
CA ALA A 123 1.17 -6.89 8.81
C ALA A 123 2.15 -5.71 8.89
N ALA A 124 2.79 -5.51 10.05
CA ALA A 124 3.81 -4.48 10.24
C ALA A 124 5.05 -4.74 9.38
N TYR A 125 5.57 -5.97 9.38
CA TYR A 125 6.74 -6.32 8.57
C TYR A 125 6.47 -6.25 7.08
N ASN A 126 5.26 -6.59 6.61
CA ASN A 126 4.90 -6.36 5.22
C ASN A 126 4.97 -4.88 4.84
N ARG A 127 4.57 -3.98 5.73
CA ARG A 127 4.68 -2.54 5.51
C ARG A 127 6.13 -2.07 5.54
N VAL A 128 6.93 -2.57 6.47
CA VAL A 128 8.39 -2.33 6.49
C VAL A 128 9.01 -2.78 5.18
N ALA A 129 8.73 -4.00 4.71
CA ALA A 129 9.28 -4.53 3.46
C ALA A 129 8.90 -3.66 2.24
N MET A 130 7.63 -3.23 2.17
CA MET A 130 7.17 -2.35 1.09
C MET A 130 7.90 -1.00 1.09
N ASN A 131 8.09 -0.40 2.26
CA ASN A 131 8.78 0.88 2.39
C ASN A 131 10.31 0.75 2.21
N MET A 132 10.92 -0.37 2.63
CA MET A 132 12.32 -0.67 2.26
C MET A 132 12.49 -0.74 0.75
N GLY A 133 11.56 -1.41 0.06
CA GLY A 133 11.57 -1.45 -1.41
C GLY A 133 11.41 -0.06 -2.03
N SER A 134 10.52 0.78 -1.50
CA SER A 134 10.36 2.17 -1.95
C SER A 134 11.63 3.01 -1.70
N LEU A 135 12.27 2.86 -0.55
CA LEU A 135 13.53 3.52 -0.22
C LEU A 135 14.64 3.13 -1.21
N LEU A 136 14.82 1.83 -1.45
CA LEU A 136 15.81 1.34 -2.41
C LEU A 136 15.50 1.79 -3.84
N ALA A 137 14.23 1.80 -4.24
CA ALA A 137 13.81 2.36 -5.52
C ALA A 137 14.20 3.84 -5.64
N GLY A 138 13.95 4.64 -4.59
CA GLY A 138 14.36 6.03 -4.53
C GLY A 138 15.86 6.23 -4.77
N LEU A 139 16.70 5.40 -4.14
CA LEU A 139 18.15 5.43 -4.34
C LEU A 139 18.55 5.05 -5.79
N ILE A 140 17.92 4.03 -6.39
CA ILE A 140 18.14 3.66 -7.79
C ILE A 140 17.77 4.81 -8.73
N LEU A 141 16.66 5.51 -8.45
CA LEU A 141 16.18 6.61 -9.28
C LEU A 141 17.09 7.85 -9.27
N LEU A 142 17.95 7.98 -8.26
CA LEU A 142 18.98 9.03 -8.20
C LEU A 142 20.12 8.81 -9.22
N SER A 143 20.26 7.59 -9.77
CA SER A 143 21.30 7.31 -10.76
C SER A 143 20.96 7.95 -12.12
N PRO A 144 21.82 8.83 -12.66
CA PRO A 144 21.63 9.44 -13.99
C PRO A 144 22.03 8.50 -15.12
N LEU A 145 22.69 7.38 -14.83
CA LEU A 145 23.36 6.52 -15.82
C LEU A 145 22.43 5.45 -16.43
N LEU A 146 21.21 5.32 -15.96
CA LEU A 146 20.31 4.25 -16.38
C LEU A 146 19.55 4.65 -17.66
N THR A 147 19.76 3.89 -18.75
CA THR A 147 18.89 3.95 -19.93
C THR A 147 17.56 3.22 -19.65
N PRO A 148 16.47 3.56 -20.37
CA PRO A 148 15.18 2.88 -20.20
C PRO A 148 15.30 1.35 -20.34
N THR A 149 16.02 0.88 -21.36
CA THR A 149 16.22 -0.57 -21.60
C THR A 149 16.95 -1.26 -20.42
N MET A 150 18.08 -0.71 -19.99
CA MET A 150 18.82 -1.27 -18.85
C MET A 150 17.99 -1.27 -17.58
N PHE A 151 17.21 -0.22 -17.35
CA PHE A 151 16.36 -0.09 -16.20
C PHE A 151 15.25 -1.16 -16.17
N PHE A 152 14.48 -1.30 -17.27
CA PHE A 152 13.40 -2.28 -17.32
C PHE A 152 13.92 -3.72 -17.30
N LEU A 153 15.04 -4.02 -17.96
CA LEU A 153 15.67 -5.36 -17.89
C LEU A 153 16.21 -5.64 -16.48
N GLY A 154 16.84 -4.67 -15.84
CA GLY A 154 17.27 -4.78 -14.46
C GLY A 154 16.10 -5.05 -13.50
N ALA A 155 15.01 -4.30 -13.63
CA ALA A 155 13.80 -4.53 -12.84
C ALA A 155 13.18 -5.92 -13.11
N ALA A 156 13.18 -6.39 -14.37
CA ALA A 156 12.73 -7.74 -14.72
C ALA A 156 13.60 -8.81 -14.06
N ALA A 157 14.92 -8.66 -14.11
CA ALA A 157 15.86 -9.58 -13.45
C ALA A 157 15.60 -9.64 -11.93
N PHE A 158 15.37 -8.50 -11.29
CA PHE A 158 15.00 -8.45 -9.86
C PHE A 158 13.73 -9.23 -9.57
N VAL A 159 12.69 -9.08 -10.40
CA VAL A 159 11.44 -9.85 -10.23
C VAL A 159 11.67 -11.34 -10.46
N LEU A 160 12.48 -11.73 -11.44
CA LEU A 160 12.82 -13.13 -11.72
C LEU A 160 13.58 -13.79 -10.56
N LEU A 161 14.42 -13.05 -9.83
CA LEU A 161 15.07 -13.54 -8.62
C LEU A 161 14.07 -13.96 -7.52
N CYS A 162 12.83 -13.47 -7.58
CA CYS A 162 11.77 -13.92 -6.67
C CYS A 162 11.26 -15.33 -6.97
N LEU A 163 11.39 -15.84 -8.21
CA LEU A 163 10.79 -17.12 -8.61
C LEU A 163 11.29 -18.33 -7.80
N PRO A 164 12.59 -18.55 -7.60
CA PRO A 164 13.07 -19.65 -6.76
C PRO A 164 12.65 -19.49 -5.29
N ILE A 165 12.55 -18.25 -4.81
CA ILE A 165 12.08 -17.97 -3.44
C ILE A 165 10.57 -18.25 -3.33
N ALA A 166 9.79 -17.89 -4.36
CA ALA A 166 8.35 -18.10 -4.42
C ALA A 166 7.98 -19.58 -4.54
N ALA A 167 8.77 -20.38 -5.27
CA ALA A 167 8.54 -21.82 -5.40
C ALA A 167 8.61 -22.56 -4.05
N GLY A 168 9.40 -22.04 -3.10
CA GLY A 168 9.49 -22.58 -1.75
C GLY A 168 8.62 -21.87 -0.71
N ALA A 169 7.80 -20.89 -1.12
CA ALA A 169 6.91 -20.19 -0.20
C ALA A 169 5.64 -21.02 0.02
N THR A 170 5.35 -21.30 1.29
CA THR A 170 4.10 -21.94 1.68
C THR A 170 3.12 -20.87 2.16
N PHE A 171 1.91 -20.90 1.65
CA PHE A 171 0.79 -20.11 2.18
C PHE A 171 0.04 -20.96 3.19
N THR A 172 -0.14 -20.46 4.40
CA THR A 172 -0.84 -21.15 5.49
C THR A 172 -2.34 -21.17 5.27
N THR A 173 -2.84 -20.17 4.55
CA THR A 173 -4.23 -20.11 4.14
C THR A 173 -4.30 -20.10 2.61
N GLN A 174 -5.20 -20.91 2.03
CA GLN A 174 -5.62 -20.62 0.67
C GLN A 174 -6.17 -19.19 0.70
N PRO A 175 -5.71 -18.28 -0.18
CA PRO A 175 -6.29 -16.93 -0.23
C PRO A 175 -7.79 -17.11 -0.42
N VAL A 176 -8.55 -16.75 0.61
CA VAL A 176 -9.99 -16.94 0.61
C VAL A 176 -10.54 -16.00 -0.44
N VAL A 177 -10.76 -16.53 -1.63
CA VAL A 177 -11.76 -15.97 -2.54
C VAL A 177 -13.04 -16.02 -1.73
N ALA A 178 -13.65 -14.87 -1.51
CA ALA A 178 -14.86 -14.73 -0.73
C ALA A 178 -15.72 -15.97 -0.93
N SER A 179 -15.96 -16.70 0.14
CA SER A 179 -16.85 -17.87 0.10
C SER A 179 -18.10 -17.48 -0.68
N PRO A 180 -18.64 -18.36 -1.54
CA PRO A 180 -19.82 -18.05 -2.30
C PRO A 180 -20.82 -17.45 -1.33
N VAL A 181 -21.36 -16.30 -1.71
CA VAL A 181 -22.27 -15.48 -0.92
C VAL A 181 -23.31 -16.41 -0.31
N THR A 182 -23.17 -16.75 0.96
CA THR A 182 -24.27 -17.30 1.72
C THR A 182 -25.34 -16.20 1.68
N HIS A 183 -26.53 -16.55 1.23
CA HIS A 183 -27.67 -15.66 1.00
C HIS A 183 -28.25 -15.03 2.28
N ASP A 184 -27.48 -14.96 3.37
CA ASP A 184 -27.81 -14.17 4.53
C ASP A 184 -27.66 -12.68 4.17
N GLY A 185 -28.75 -11.94 4.15
CA GLY A 185 -28.86 -10.52 3.81
C GLY A 185 -27.95 -9.55 4.61
N SER A 186 -27.05 -10.08 5.45
CA SER A 186 -26.01 -9.36 6.19
C SER A 186 -24.75 -9.07 5.37
N GLY A 187 -24.60 -9.68 4.17
CA GLY A 187 -23.34 -9.68 3.42
C GLY A 187 -22.75 -8.30 3.10
N TRP A 188 -23.56 -7.32 2.74
CA TRP A 188 -23.10 -5.96 2.42
C TRP A 188 -22.78 -5.15 3.68
N ARG A 189 -23.57 -5.28 4.73
CA ARG A 189 -23.35 -4.55 5.99
C ARG A 189 -21.99 -4.85 6.62
N ASN A 190 -21.51 -6.08 6.48
CA ASN A 190 -20.20 -6.48 6.99
C ASN A 190 -19.04 -6.00 6.09
N LYS A 191 -19.28 -5.70 4.80
CA LYS A 191 -18.28 -5.22 3.85
C LYS A 191 -18.12 -3.71 3.87
N LEU A 192 -19.19 -2.96 4.12
CA LEU A 192 -19.22 -1.49 4.06
C LEU A 192 -18.12 -0.82 4.93
N PRO A 193 -17.87 -1.24 6.18
CA PRO A 193 -16.78 -0.67 6.96
C PRO A 193 -15.43 -0.82 6.27
N TRP A 194 -15.19 -1.94 5.59
CA TRP A 194 -13.92 -2.22 4.90
C TRP A 194 -13.78 -1.48 3.59
N VAL A 195 -14.87 -1.20 2.91
CA VAL A 195 -14.90 -0.24 1.78
C VAL A 195 -14.46 1.14 2.29
N ILE A 196 -15.04 1.61 3.39
CA ILE A 196 -14.67 2.90 3.99
C ILE A 196 -13.20 2.90 4.40
N ALA A 197 -12.72 1.88 5.10
CA ALA A 197 -11.32 1.77 5.50
C ALA A 197 -10.35 1.81 4.31
N GLY A 198 -10.68 1.10 3.22
CA GLY A 198 -9.90 1.13 1.99
C GLY A 198 -9.83 2.52 1.38
N ILE A 199 -10.98 3.19 1.23
CA ILE A 199 -11.05 4.56 0.70
C ILE A 199 -10.18 5.51 1.54
N ILE A 200 -10.29 5.45 2.87
CA ILE A 200 -9.51 6.30 3.79
C ILE A 200 -8.01 6.06 3.60
N MET A 201 -7.58 4.80 3.53
CA MET A 201 -6.18 4.46 3.29
C MET A 201 -5.71 4.98 1.94
N GLY A 202 -6.53 4.89 0.89
CA GLY A 202 -6.24 5.43 -0.43
C GLY A 202 -6.06 6.94 -0.40
N ILE A 203 -7.00 7.67 0.21
CA ILE A 203 -6.94 9.12 0.38
C ILE A 203 -5.66 9.52 1.11
N LYS A 204 -5.33 8.85 2.21
CA LYS A 204 -4.15 9.19 3.01
C LYS A 204 -2.85 8.96 2.24
N LEU A 205 -2.70 7.79 1.60
CA LEU A 205 -1.48 7.42 0.88
C LEU A 205 -1.25 8.32 -0.35
N PHE A 206 -2.28 8.59 -1.14
CA PHE A 206 -2.15 9.43 -2.33
C PHE A 206 -2.23 10.92 -2.02
N GLY A 207 -2.93 11.31 -0.95
CA GLY A 207 -3.04 12.71 -0.50
C GLY A 207 -1.70 13.33 -0.16
N VAL A 208 -0.81 12.60 0.50
CA VAL A 208 0.55 13.10 0.83
C VAL A 208 1.30 13.50 -0.43
N PHE A 209 1.33 12.61 -1.43
CA PHE A 209 2.06 12.83 -2.67
C PHE A 209 1.39 13.80 -3.64
N SER A 210 0.12 14.16 -3.40
CA SER A 210 -0.61 15.13 -4.22
C SER A 210 -0.60 16.53 -3.60
N ILE A 211 -0.81 16.61 -2.29
CA ILE A 211 -0.92 17.89 -1.57
C ILE A 211 0.46 18.55 -1.40
N LEU A 212 1.50 17.79 -1.07
CA LEU A 212 2.84 18.35 -0.83
C LEU A 212 3.38 19.13 -2.01
N PRO A 213 3.48 18.57 -3.24
CA PRO A 213 4.00 19.31 -4.38
C PRO A 213 3.12 20.52 -4.74
N GLN A 214 1.79 20.39 -4.64
CA GLN A 214 0.89 21.50 -4.90
C GLN A 214 1.08 22.64 -3.90
N ALA A 215 1.19 22.34 -2.60
CA ALA A 215 1.39 23.36 -1.56
C ALA A 215 2.74 24.09 -1.70
N ILE A 216 3.78 23.39 -2.15
CA ILE A 216 5.08 23.99 -2.45
C ILE A 216 4.96 24.89 -3.69
N LEU A 217 4.46 24.36 -4.81
CA LEU A 217 4.33 25.09 -6.07
C LEU A 217 3.52 26.38 -5.93
N LEU A 218 2.45 26.37 -5.13
CA LEU A 218 1.64 27.57 -4.87
C LEU A 218 2.41 28.71 -4.21
N LYS A 219 3.48 28.41 -3.47
CA LYS A 219 4.26 29.42 -2.75
C LYS A 219 5.58 29.78 -3.41
N THR A 220 6.23 28.78 -4.02
CA THR A 220 7.60 28.95 -4.55
C THR A 220 7.62 29.03 -6.09
N GLY A 221 6.53 28.66 -6.77
CA GLY A 221 6.43 28.59 -8.21
C GLY A 221 7.11 27.37 -8.83
N GLU A 222 8.00 26.70 -8.12
CA GLU A 222 8.75 25.52 -8.59
C GLU A 222 8.96 24.49 -7.48
N LEU A 223 9.28 23.24 -7.86
CA LEU A 223 9.66 22.21 -6.89
C LEU A 223 11.15 22.32 -6.59
N PRO A 224 11.53 22.54 -5.31
CA PRO A 224 12.93 22.67 -4.93
C PRO A 224 13.66 21.32 -5.07
N ALA A 225 14.97 21.35 -5.26
CA ALA A 225 15.81 20.17 -5.45
C ALA A 225 15.66 19.11 -4.32
N TRP A 226 15.38 19.56 -3.10
CA TRP A 226 15.19 18.67 -1.95
C TRP A 226 13.83 17.94 -1.95
N TYR A 227 12.88 18.28 -2.82
CA TYR A 227 11.56 17.64 -2.83
C TYR A 227 11.64 16.10 -2.95
N GLY A 228 12.55 15.60 -3.80
CA GLY A 228 12.77 14.14 -3.95
C GLY A 228 13.15 13.43 -2.65
N LEU A 229 13.81 14.13 -1.72
CA LEU A 229 14.16 13.58 -0.40
C LEU A 229 12.93 13.27 0.45
N MET A 230 11.79 13.92 0.20
CA MET A 230 10.56 13.69 0.96
C MET A 230 10.01 12.28 0.73
N LEU A 231 10.16 11.72 -0.46
CA LEU A 231 9.77 10.34 -0.77
C LEU A 231 10.64 9.33 -0.03
N ILE A 232 11.95 9.58 -0.01
CA ILE A 232 12.93 8.77 0.72
C ILE A 232 12.64 8.86 2.23
N LEU A 233 12.42 10.07 2.74
CA LEU A 233 12.10 10.30 4.15
C LEU A 233 10.82 9.57 4.57
N ASN A 234 9.74 9.67 3.79
CA ASN A 234 8.49 8.96 4.08
C ASN A 234 8.75 7.46 4.29
N SER A 235 9.46 6.85 3.35
CA SER A 235 9.77 5.43 3.42
C SER A 235 10.69 5.08 4.60
N ALA A 236 11.72 5.89 4.86
CA ALA A 236 12.64 5.70 5.97
C ALA A 236 11.92 5.80 7.32
N VAL A 237 11.08 6.82 7.51
CA VAL A 237 10.31 6.99 8.76
C VAL A 237 9.39 5.79 8.98
N VAL A 238 8.67 5.30 7.96
CA VAL A 238 7.83 4.11 8.12
C VAL A 238 8.66 2.88 8.48
N VAL A 239 9.81 2.67 7.84
CA VAL A 239 10.70 1.52 8.16
C VAL A 239 11.11 1.54 9.63
N PHE A 240 11.54 2.67 10.15
CA PHE A 240 12.03 2.78 11.53
C PHE A 240 10.91 2.92 12.57
N ALA A 241 9.80 3.61 12.23
CA ALA A 241 8.71 3.89 13.18
C ALA A 241 7.68 2.75 13.26
N GLN A 242 7.56 1.88 12.26
CA GLN A 242 6.48 0.89 12.19
C GLN A 242 6.41 0.00 13.44
N VAL A 243 7.52 -0.59 13.85
CA VAL A 243 7.56 -1.49 15.01
C VAL A 243 7.41 -0.72 16.34
N PRO A 244 8.09 0.41 16.58
CA PRO A 244 7.84 1.26 17.75
C PRO A 244 6.38 1.71 17.89
N VAL A 245 5.75 2.19 16.81
CA VAL A 245 4.35 2.63 16.83
C VAL A 245 3.42 1.46 17.17
N MET A 246 3.64 0.29 16.58
CA MET A 246 2.88 -0.90 16.93
C MET A 246 2.99 -1.26 18.41
N LYS A 247 4.21 -1.30 18.94
CA LYS A 247 4.43 -1.58 20.37
C LYS A 247 3.73 -0.55 21.26
N LEU A 248 3.73 0.72 20.85
CA LEU A 248 3.03 1.78 21.58
C LEU A 248 1.51 1.55 21.58
N ILE A 249 0.92 1.21 20.43
CA ILE A 249 -0.50 0.90 20.32
C ILE A 249 -0.85 -0.33 21.18
N GLU A 250 -0.05 -1.40 21.13
CA GLU A 250 -0.30 -2.60 21.94
C GLU A 250 -0.25 -2.32 23.46
N ARG A 251 0.59 -1.39 23.92
CA ARG A 251 0.64 -0.97 25.32
C ARG A 251 -0.66 -0.33 25.80
N THR A 252 -1.51 0.19 24.92
CA THR A 252 -2.81 0.74 25.28
C THR A 252 -3.85 -0.33 25.64
N GLY A 253 -3.52 -1.61 25.48
CA GLY A 253 -4.37 -2.73 25.87
C GLY A 253 -5.77 -2.65 25.23
N ARG A 254 -6.82 -2.62 26.07
CA ARG A 254 -8.21 -2.51 25.60
C ARG A 254 -8.52 -1.26 24.75
N PHE A 255 -7.70 -0.22 24.79
CA PHE A 255 -7.87 1.00 24.02
C PHE A 255 -7.13 1.00 22.68
N LYS A 256 -6.51 -0.12 22.25
CA LYS A 256 -5.72 -0.20 21.02
C LYS A 256 -6.46 0.27 19.76
N VAL A 257 -7.75 -0.06 19.62
CA VAL A 257 -8.57 0.39 18.48
C VAL A 257 -8.77 1.92 18.52
N VAL A 258 -9.03 2.48 19.70
CA VAL A 258 -9.15 3.94 19.87
C VAL A 258 -7.82 4.64 19.58
N ALA A 259 -6.71 4.06 19.99
CA ALA A 259 -5.37 4.59 19.70
C ALA A 259 -5.09 4.58 18.19
N VAL A 260 -5.41 3.50 17.47
CA VAL A 260 -5.32 3.43 16.01
C VAL A 260 -6.11 4.53 15.33
N ILE A 261 -7.37 4.72 15.75
CA ILE A 261 -8.23 5.78 15.21
C ILE A 261 -7.65 7.17 15.50
N GLY A 262 -7.21 7.42 16.74
CA GLY A 262 -6.62 8.69 17.14
C GLY A 262 -5.39 9.04 16.31
N ILE A 263 -4.50 8.07 16.04
CA ILE A 263 -3.32 8.26 15.21
C ILE A 263 -3.73 8.57 13.75
N ILE A 264 -4.72 7.87 13.20
CA ILE A 264 -5.19 8.10 11.83
C ILE A 264 -5.86 9.47 11.71
N VAL A 265 -6.74 9.86 12.65
CA VAL A 265 -7.39 11.18 12.69
C VAL A 265 -6.34 12.27 12.81
N GLY A 266 -5.36 12.11 13.73
CA GLY A 266 -4.23 13.02 13.85
C GLY A 266 -3.45 13.18 12.53
N GLY A 267 -3.23 12.07 11.82
CA GLY A 267 -2.64 12.12 10.49
C GLY A 267 -3.46 12.92 9.48
N PHE A 268 -4.79 12.85 9.51
CA PHE A 268 -5.63 13.68 8.64
C PHE A 268 -5.64 15.14 9.05
N ALA A 269 -5.57 15.43 10.35
CA ALA A 269 -5.39 16.80 10.84
C ALA A 269 -4.07 17.43 10.34
N VAL A 270 -2.97 16.67 10.36
CA VAL A 270 -1.70 17.11 9.77
C VAL A 270 -1.82 17.30 8.26
N LEU A 271 -2.50 16.38 7.55
CA LEU A 271 -2.71 16.45 6.10
C LEU A 271 -3.46 17.73 5.70
N SER A 272 -4.42 18.19 6.52
CA SER A 272 -5.24 19.38 6.24
C SER A 272 -4.48 20.71 6.36
N SER A 273 -3.29 20.72 6.95
CA SER A 273 -2.61 21.95 7.38
C SER A 273 -1.18 22.10 6.86
N PRO A 274 -0.91 21.91 5.55
CA PRO A 274 0.45 22.06 5.02
C PRO A 274 1.01 23.46 5.22
N ALA A 275 0.17 24.50 5.19
CA ALA A 275 0.58 25.89 5.42
C ALA A 275 1.04 26.15 6.85
N ALA A 276 0.42 25.52 7.86
CA ALA A 276 0.81 25.66 9.26
C ALA A 276 2.21 25.08 9.51
N PHE A 277 2.59 24.05 8.79
CA PHE A 277 3.92 23.44 8.86
C PHE A 277 4.95 24.15 7.96
N ARG A 278 4.53 25.14 7.15
CA ARG A 278 5.41 25.80 6.18
C ARG A 278 6.15 24.79 5.30
N VAL A 279 5.39 23.91 4.66
CA VAL A 279 5.95 22.84 3.79
C VAL A 279 6.71 23.38 2.57
N ASP A 280 6.65 24.68 2.34
CA ASP A 280 7.51 25.44 1.41
C ASP A 280 8.98 25.51 1.85
N THR A 281 9.27 25.19 3.11
CA THR A 281 10.63 25.10 3.65
C THR A 281 11.02 23.63 3.86
N LEU A 282 12.33 23.33 3.74
CA LEU A 282 12.85 21.98 3.96
C LEU A 282 12.43 21.41 5.34
N VAL A 283 12.64 22.19 6.41
CA VAL A 283 12.35 21.76 7.79
C VAL A 283 10.86 21.50 7.97
N GLY A 284 10.00 22.39 7.48
CA GLY A 284 8.55 22.24 7.56
C GLY A 284 8.06 21.01 6.80
N ALA A 285 8.57 20.78 5.60
CA ALA A 285 8.26 19.60 4.81
C ALA A 285 8.71 18.30 5.50
N LEU A 286 9.93 18.28 6.08
CA LEU A 286 10.45 17.13 6.84
C LEU A 286 9.53 16.78 8.01
N ILE A 287 9.14 17.76 8.82
CA ILE A 287 8.26 17.53 9.99
C ILE A 287 6.89 17.02 9.52
N TRP A 288 6.30 17.68 8.52
CA TRP A 288 4.97 17.31 7.99
C TRP A 288 4.95 15.89 7.43
N VAL A 289 5.92 15.52 6.60
CA VAL A 289 6.05 14.17 6.03
C VAL A 289 6.30 13.14 7.14
N ALA A 290 7.18 13.43 8.11
CA ALA A 290 7.47 12.50 9.19
C ALA A 290 6.22 12.19 10.05
N LEU A 291 5.43 13.21 10.41
CA LEU A 291 4.18 13.01 11.18
C LEU A 291 3.16 12.20 10.38
N LEU A 292 3.04 12.45 9.07
CA LEU A 292 2.16 11.67 8.20
C LEU A 292 2.62 10.23 8.05
N SER A 293 3.92 9.98 7.97
CA SER A 293 4.50 8.64 7.89
C SER A 293 4.28 7.85 9.19
N ILE A 294 4.41 8.51 10.34
CA ILE A 294 4.08 7.89 11.64
C ILE A 294 2.60 7.50 11.70
N ALA A 295 1.71 8.38 11.24
CA ALA A 295 0.28 8.07 11.19
C ALA A 295 -0.03 6.91 10.22
N GLU A 296 0.74 6.76 9.15
CA GLU A 296 0.63 5.64 8.21
C GLU A 296 0.91 4.29 8.87
N CYS A 297 1.78 4.23 9.89
CA CYS A 297 2.09 2.99 10.59
C CYS A 297 0.84 2.32 11.21
N ALA A 298 -0.16 3.10 11.60
CA ALA A 298 -1.41 2.58 12.15
C ALA A 298 -2.23 1.76 11.15
N PHE A 299 -2.02 1.93 9.84
CA PHE A 299 -2.73 1.17 8.80
C PHE A 299 -2.41 -0.33 8.80
N SER A 300 -1.29 -0.76 9.38
CA SER A 300 -0.99 -2.19 9.56
C SER A 300 -2.05 -2.90 10.41
N TYR A 301 -2.66 -2.19 11.36
CA TYR A 301 -3.79 -2.72 12.14
C TYR A 301 -5.05 -2.88 11.30
N LEU A 302 -5.37 -1.95 10.41
CA LEU A 302 -6.49 -2.09 9.48
C LEU A 302 -6.25 -3.26 8.52
N ASP A 303 -5.00 -3.49 8.10
CA ASP A 303 -4.62 -4.66 7.29
C ASP A 303 -4.88 -5.95 8.07
N TYR A 304 -4.36 -6.07 9.29
CA TYR A 304 -4.58 -7.22 10.17
C TYR A 304 -6.07 -7.47 10.45
N PHE A 305 -6.82 -6.45 10.86
CA PHE A 305 -8.24 -6.60 11.17
C PHE A 305 -9.06 -7.01 9.94
N SER A 306 -8.72 -6.47 8.76
CA SER A 306 -9.42 -6.83 7.52
C SER A 306 -9.21 -8.30 7.13
N VAL A 307 -8.05 -8.87 7.41
CA VAL A 307 -7.78 -10.31 7.21
C VAL A 307 -8.58 -11.14 8.21
N LYS A 308 -8.55 -10.77 9.49
CA LYS A 308 -9.31 -11.45 10.54
C LYS A 308 -10.82 -11.51 10.27
N GLN A 309 -11.35 -10.49 9.61
CA GLN A 309 -12.78 -10.42 9.22
C GLN A 309 -13.03 -10.88 7.77
N ASN A 310 -12.05 -11.47 7.11
CA ASN A 310 -12.16 -11.94 5.72
C ASN A 310 -12.60 -10.85 4.71
N ASN A 311 -12.17 -9.61 4.93
CA ASN A 311 -12.55 -8.44 4.12
C ASN A 311 -11.34 -7.74 3.46
N MET A 312 -10.15 -8.36 3.48
CA MET A 312 -8.93 -7.78 2.94
C MET A 312 -9.07 -7.41 1.47
N PHE A 313 -9.67 -8.27 0.65
CA PHE A 313 -9.87 -8.03 -0.77
C PHE A 313 -10.71 -6.78 -1.02
N VAL A 314 -11.86 -6.68 -0.34
CA VAL A 314 -12.77 -5.54 -0.45
C VAL A 314 -12.04 -4.23 -0.09
N LYS A 315 -11.28 -4.25 1.00
CA LYS A 315 -10.47 -3.10 1.45
C LYS A 315 -9.41 -2.70 0.43
N GLU A 316 -8.69 -3.66 -0.17
CA GLU A 316 -7.64 -3.36 -1.15
C GLU A 316 -8.20 -2.79 -2.47
N VAL A 317 -9.34 -3.30 -2.94
CA VAL A 317 -10.05 -2.72 -4.09
C VAL A 317 -10.51 -1.29 -3.78
N ALA A 318 -11.12 -1.09 -2.62
CA ALA A 318 -11.61 0.22 -2.17
C ALA A 318 -10.46 1.24 -1.95
N LEU A 319 -9.25 0.78 -1.64
CA LEU A 319 -8.07 1.65 -1.59
C LEU A 319 -7.78 2.30 -2.95
N GLY A 320 -7.98 1.57 -4.04
CA GLY A 320 -7.89 2.13 -5.40
C GLY A 320 -8.93 3.22 -5.65
N VAL A 321 -10.17 3.02 -5.17
CA VAL A 321 -11.22 4.05 -5.25
C VAL A 321 -10.83 5.31 -4.47
N GLY A 322 -10.25 5.14 -3.27
CA GLY A 322 -9.75 6.26 -2.47
C GLY A 322 -8.64 7.05 -3.16
N ALA A 323 -7.73 6.35 -3.85
CA ALA A 323 -6.70 6.98 -4.68
C ALA A 323 -7.31 7.81 -5.83
N GLY A 324 -8.27 7.24 -6.55
CA GLY A 324 -8.99 7.93 -7.62
C GLY A 324 -9.78 9.15 -7.12
N LEU A 325 -10.44 9.01 -5.96
CA LEU A 325 -11.14 10.12 -5.30
C LEU A 325 -10.19 11.26 -4.92
N THR A 326 -8.97 10.94 -4.46
CA THR A 326 -7.95 11.95 -4.19
C THR A 326 -7.62 12.75 -5.44
N VAL A 327 -7.36 12.09 -6.57
CA VAL A 327 -7.07 12.74 -7.84
C VAL A 327 -8.24 13.63 -8.29
N LEU A 328 -9.47 13.14 -8.17
CA LEU A 328 -10.66 13.88 -8.52
C LEU A 328 -10.80 15.16 -7.67
N ILE A 329 -10.69 15.05 -6.34
CA ILE A 329 -10.78 16.20 -5.42
C ILE A 329 -9.68 17.22 -5.70
N MET A 330 -8.44 16.76 -5.93
CA MET A 330 -7.33 17.64 -6.27
C MET A 330 -7.54 18.42 -7.59
N ARG A 331 -8.34 17.87 -8.51
CA ARG A 331 -8.66 18.49 -9.79
C ARG A 331 -9.85 19.47 -9.68
N VAL A 332 -10.86 19.15 -8.88
CA VAL A 332 -12.13 19.90 -8.84
C VAL A 332 -12.16 20.94 -7.74
N VAL A 333 -11.54 20.64 -6.59
CA VAL A 333 -11.51 21.55 -5.44
C VAL A 333 -10.23 22.38 -5.47
N PRO A 334 -10.33 23.71 -5.51
CA PRO A 334 -9.14 24.56 -5.54
C PRO A 334 -8.33 24.46 -4.24
N ALA A 335 -7.02 24.63 -4.34
CA ALA A 335 -6.17 24.76 -3.19
C ALA A 335 -6.44 26.11 -2.46
N PRO A 336 -6.33 26.16 -1.12
CA PRO A 336 -5.91 25.09 -0.20
C PRO A 336 -7.05 24.19 0.29
N TYR A 337 -8.28 24.37 -0.17
CA TYR A 337 -9.48 23.68 0.33
C TYR A 337 -9.47 22.18 0.03
N ASN A 338 -8.78 21.73 -1.02
CA ASN A 338 -8.67 20.31 -1.37
C ASN A 338 -8.06 19.48 -0.23
N ALA A 339 -7.03 19.97 0.45
CA ALA A 339 -6.43 19.32 1.60
C ALA A 339 -7.42 19.18 2.77
N LEU A 340 -8.22 20.22 3.03
CA LEU A 340 -9.28 20.20 4.06
C LEU A 340 -10.36 19.19 3.72
N VAL A 341 -10.83 19.15 2.46
CA VAL A 341 -11.87 18.21 2.00
C VAL A 341 -11.38 16.77 2.14
N LEU A 342 -10.16 16.47 1.68
CA LEU A 342 -9.56 15.13 1.80
C LEU A 342 -9.43 14.71 3.27
N ALA A 343 -8.99 15.63 4.13
CA ALA A 343 -8.84 15.38 5.55
C ALA A 343 -10.20 15.16 6.25
N ALA A 344 -11.22 15.96 5.92
CA ALA A 344 -12.57 15.81 6.46
C ALA A 344 -13.20 14.47 6.07
N ILE A 345 -13.09 14.06 4.80
CA ILE A 345 -13.55 12.76 4.33
C ILE A 345 -12.80 11.63 5.04
N GLY A 346 -11.48 11.75 5.17
CA GLY A 346 -10.65 10.74 5.82
C GLY A 346 -10.94 10.60 7.31
N ALA A 347 -10.98 11.70 8.06
CA ALA A 347 -11.26 11.71 9.49
C ALA A 347 -12.71 11.27 9.77
N GLY A 348 -13.70 11.78 9.03
CA GLY A 348 -15.09 11.35 9.15
C GLY A 348 -15.28 9.88 8.80
N GLY A 349 -14.59 9.41 7.77
CA GLY A 349 -14.64 8.02 7.34
C GLY A 349 -14.08 7.06 8.38
N ILE A 350 -12.95 7.36 9.06
CA ILE A 350 -12.40 6.45 10.09
C ILE A 350 -13.29 6.41 11.33
N LEU A 351 -13.95 7.52 11.68
CA LEU A 351 -14.95 7.55 12.74
C LEU A 351 -16.19 6.72 12.36
N ALA A 352 -16.67 6.82 11.11
CA ALA A 352 -17.74 5.99 10.60
C ALA A 352 -17.37 4.50 10.59
N TRP A 353 -16.14 4.16 10.16
CA TRP A 353 -15.62 2.80 10.24
C TRP A 353 -15.67 2.26 11.68
N TYR A 354 -15.22 3.04 12.65
CA TYR A 354 -15.24 2.66 14.06
C TYR A 354 -16.67 2.39 14.56
N TRP A 355 -17.59 3.30 14.27
CA TRP A 355 -18.97 3.19 14.70
C TRP A 355 -19.68 1.96 14.10
N LEU A 356 -19.46 1.70 12.81
CA LEU A 356 -20.03 0.54 12.12
C LEU A 356 -19.44 -0.79 12.64
N ASN A 357 -18.18 -0.81 13.00
CA ASN A 357 -17.49 -2.00 13.52
C ASN A 357 -17.53 -2.15 15.04
N ARG A 358 -18.19 -1.25 15.77
CA ARG A 358 -18.11 -1.23 17.26
C ARG A 358 -18.45 -2.55 17.93
N LYS A 359 -19.43 -3.32 17.39
CA LYS A 359 -19.82 -4.63 17.92
C LYS A 359 -18.76 -5.70 17.64
N SER A 360 -18.13 -5.65 16.47
CA SER A 360 -17.07 -6.58 16.08
C SER A 360 -15.71 -6.18 16.69
N ASN A 361 -15.50 -4.90 17.01
CA ASN A 361 -14.28 -4.42 17.64
C ASN A 361 -14.09 -4.97 19.05
N ALA A 362 -15.16 -5.31 19.76
CA ALA A 362 -15.07 -5.95 21.08
C ALA A 362 -14.32 -7.29 20.99
N SER A 363 -14.60 -8.08 19.95
CA SER A 363 -13.88 -9.36 19.71
C SER A 363 -12.45 -9.20 19.17
N LEU A 364 -12.05 -8.00 18.76
CA LEU A 364 -10.69 -7.70 18.29
C LEU A 364 -9.78 -7.15 19.41
N GLN A 365 -10.36 -6.87 20.56
CA GLN A 365 -9.62 -6.33 21.72
C GLN A 365 -8.95 -7.44 22.55
N ASP A 366 -9.47 -8.64 22.46
CA ASP A 366 -8.89 -9.84 23.04
C ASP A 366 -7.82 -10.45 22.12
#